data_52332e06e2bc5e1125d6e12cb0681c34
#
_entry.id   52332e06e2bc5e1125d6e12cb0681c34
#
_cell.length_a   1.000
_cell.length_b   1.000
_cell.length_c   1.000
_cell.angle_alpha   90.00
_cell.angle_beta   90.00
_cell.angle_gamma   90.00
#
_symmetry.space_group_name_H-M   'P 1'
#
loop_
_entity.id
_entity.type
_entity.pdbx_description
1 polymer ?
#
loop_
_entity_poly.entity_id
_entity_poly.type
_entity_poly.pdbx_seq_one_letter_code
_entity_poly.pdbx_strand_id
1 'polypeptide(L)'
;MSVARNQHLEALPSVDETIGEQADLLSSQLRSMSEALFPPTANKILRKFTSGEAARLMKVSDSTLRKMTLAGEGPQPQTTSNGRRLYTLPEINQIRHLLAQSTRGRESIDFVPHRRAGEHLQVLAVTNFKGGSGKTTTSAHLAQYLALQGYRVLAVDLDPQASLSALLGVLPELDVASNQTLYAAIRYDDERRKLSEVIRKTYFDGLDLVPGNLELMEFEHTTPRALSAGSTGETLFFARVAAALDEVADNYDIVVIDCPPQLGFLTLSGLCAATSMIVTVHPQMLDISSMSQFLLMTRDLLGVVRDAGGELKYDFIRYLLTRFEPQDAPQTKVAALLRNLFDD
;
A
#
# COMPACT_ATOMS: atom_id res chain seq x y z
N MET A 1 64.41 19.53 -35.09
CA MET A 1 63.71 18.25 -34.90
C MET A 1 62.86 18.38 -33.67
N SER A 2 61.62 18.78 -33.82
CA SER A 2 60.62 18.90 -32.71
C SER A 2 59.69 17.70 -32.85
N VAL A 3 59.73 16.78 -31.91
CA VAL A 3 58.84 15.66 -31.84
C VAL A 3 57.58 16.13 -31.17
N ALA A 4 56.52 16.36 -31.94
CA ALA A 4 55.20 16.62 -31.41
C ALA A 4 54.67 15.32 -30.75
N ARG A 5 54.56 15.29 -29.44
CA ARG A 5 53.77 14.30 -28.69
C ARG A 5 52.30 14.63 -28.89
N ASN A 6 51.67 13.99 -29.84
CA ASN A 6 50.21 13.86 -29.84
C ASN A 6 49.80 12.97 -28.65
N GLN A 7 49.50 13.58 -27.53
CA GLN A 7 48.71 12.92 -26.50
C GLN A 7 47.25 12.92 -27.00
N HIS A 8 46.71 11.77 -27.36
CA HIS A 8 45.32 11.53 -27.43
C HIS A 8 44.76 11.78 -26.02
N LEU A 9 44.26 12.97 -25.78
CA LEU A 9 43.35 13.19 -24.67
C LEU A 9 42.08 12.43 -25.06
N GLU A 10 41.92 11.21 -24.56
CA GLU A 10 40.59 10.58 -24.53
C GLU A 10 39.66 11.59 -23.86
N ALA A 11 38.62 12.01 -24.57
CA ALA A 11 37.63 12.92 -24.00
C ALA A 11 37.03 12.22 -22.78
N LEU A 12 37.10 12.88 -21.63
CA LEU A 12 36.42 12.36 -20.43
C LEU A 12 34.95 12.17 -20.77
N PRO A 13 34.33 11.05 -20.34
CA PRO A 13 32.92 10.80 -20.58
C PRO A 13 32.09 11.96 -20.01
N SER A 14 30.94 12.23 -20.61
CA SER A 14 30.01 13.23 -20.09
C SER A 14 29.46 12.82 -18.70
N VAL A 15 28.95 13.78 -17.95
CA VAL A 15 28.44 13.51 -16.61
C VAL A 15 27.28 12.51 -16.62
N ASP A 16 26.41 12.61 -17.62
CA ASP A 16 25.28 11.70 -17.80
C ASP A 16 25.73 10.28 -18.19
N GLU A 17 26.76 10.14 -19.08
CA GLU A 17 27.37 8.85 -19.40
C GLU A 17 27.99 8.20 -18.14
N THR A 18 28.75 8.98 -17.35
CA THR A 18 29.37 8.49 -16.11
C THR A 18 28.33 8.03 -15.08
N ILE A 19 27.25 8.83 -14.91
CA ILE A 19 26.15 8.46 -14.00
C ILE A 19 25.43 7.21 -14.52
N GLY A 20 25.19 7.11 -15.82
CA GLY A 20 24.57 5.94 -16.45
C GLY A 20 25.37 4.67 -16.20
N GLU A 21 26.68 4.68 -16.47
CA GLU A 21 27.56 3.54 -16.20
C GLU A 21 27.58 3.11 -14.73
N GLN A 22 27.62 4.09 -13.81
CA GLN A 22 27.58 3.79 -12.37
C GLN A 22 26.24 3.19 -11.95
N ALA A 23 25.13 3.70 -12.49
CA ALA A 23 23.80 3.19 -12.22
C ALA A 23 23.62 1.74 -12.74
N ASP A 24 24.10 1.45 -13.95
CA ASP A 24 24.06 0.10 -14.55
C ASP A 24 24.91 -0.90 -13.76
N LEU A 25 26.11 -0.49 -13.34
CA LEU A 25 26.99 -1.30 -12.50
C LEU A 25 26.32 -1.64 -11.16
N LEU A 26 25.76 -0.64 -10.50
CA LEU A 26 25.07 -0.82 -9.22
C LEU A 26 23.84 -1.71 -9.37
N SER A 27 23.03 -1.48 -10.39
CA SER A 27 21.81 -2.25 -10.68
C SER A 27 22.13 -3.72 -10.96
N SER A 28 23.20 -3.98 -11.75
CA SER A 28 23.64 -5.35 -12.04
C SER A 28 24.11 -6.09 -10.79
N GLN A 29 24.87 -5.41 -9.91
CA GLN A 29 25.32 -5.98 -8.65
C GLN A 29 24.15 -6.23 -7.68
N LEU A 30 23.21 -5.29 -7.55
CA LEU A 30 22.03 -5.47 -6.72
C LEU A 30 21.16 -6.63 -7.21
N ARG A 31 21.01 -6.79 -8.54
CA ARG A 31 20.31 -7.94 -9.13
C ARG A 31 20.99 -9.25 -8.75
N SER A 32 22.30 -9.36 -8.96
CA SER A 32 23.06 -10.56 -8.62
C SER A 32 22.99 -10.88 -7.12
N MET A 33 23.07 -9.88 -6.25
CA MET A 33 22.94 -10.07 -4.82
C MET A 33 21.51 -10.49 -4.45
N SER A 34 20.49 -9.88 -5.07
CA SER A 34 19.10 -10.23 -4.84
C SER A 34 18.80 -11.67 -5.26
N GLU A 35 19.27 -12.11 -6.43
CA GLU A 35 19.12 -13.48 -6.91
C GLU A 35 19.86 -14.50 -6.02
N ALA A 36 21.00 -14.12 -5.45
CA ALA A 36 21.76 -14.97 -4.53
C ALA A 36 21.11 -15.09 -3.13
N LEU A 37 20.59 -13.98 -2.59
CA LEU A 37 19.96 -13.91 -1.27
C LEU A 37 18.49 -14.37 -1.29
N PHE A 38 17.80 -14.09 -2.38
CA PHE A 38 16.38 -14.38 -2.58
C PHE A 38 16.21 -15.05 -3.95
N PRO A 39 16.62 -16.32 -4.10
CA PRO A 39 16.49 -17.00 -5.39
C PRO A 39 15.03 -16.97 -5.85
N PRO A 40 14.74 -16.95 -7.17
CA PRO A 40 13.38 -16.89 -7.72
C PRO A 40 12.44 -18.00 -7.21
N THR A 41 13.02 -19.07 -6.65
CA THR A 41 12.31 -20.17 -5.99
C THR A 41 11.96 -19.90 -4.53
N ALA A 42 12.52 -18.85 -3.91
CA ALA A 42 12.23 -18.46 -2.54
C ALA A 42 10.93 -17.66 -2.48
N ASN A 43 9.81 -18.35 -2.53
CA ASN A 43 8.50 -17.72 -2.33
C ASN A 43 8.37 -17.26 -0.87
N LYS A 44 8.03 -16.00 -0.64
CA LYS A 44 7.57 -15.53 0.66
C LYS A 44 6.33 -16.34 1.03
N ILE A 45 6.33 -16.94 2.20
CA ILE A 45 5.22 -17.74 2.73
C ILE A 45 4.82 -17.16 4.07
N LEU A 46 3.53 -16.90 4.26
CA LEU A 46 3.01 -16.54 5.56
C LEU A 46 3.17 -17.74 6.51
N ARG A 47 3.62 -17.47 7.75
CA ARG A 47 3.71 -18.50 8.77
C ARG A 47 2.35 -19.16 9.03
N LYS A 48 2.36 -20.38 9.51
CA LYS A 48 1.15 -21.04 10.00
C LYS A 48 0.79 -20.57 11.42
N PHE A 49 -0.48 -20.69 11.74
CA PHE A 49 -1.07 -20.27 13.00
C PHE A 49 -1.40 -21.47 13.86
N THR A 50 -1.14 -21.39 15.17
CA THR A 50 -1.58 -22.40 16.14
C THR A 50 -3.10 -22.36 16.30
N SER A 51 -3.71 -23.44 16.84
CA SER A 51 -5.16 -23.49 17.10
C SER A 51 -5.66 -22.29 17.90
N GLY A 52 -4.92 -21.88 18.95
CA GLY A 52 -5.31 -20.74 19.76
C GLY A 52 -5.19 -19.39 19.03
N GLU A 53 -4.21 -19.22 18.12
CA GLU A 53 -4.11 -18.04 17.26
C GLU A 53 -5.24 -18.03 16.24
N ALA A 54 -5.50 -19.15 15.57
CA ALA A 54 -6.58 -19.29 14.59
C ALA A 54 -7.97 -19.03 15.25
N ALA A 55 -8.21 -19.58 16.42
CA ALA A 55 -9.44 -19.35 17.19
C ALA A 55 -9.62 -17.86 17.52
N ARG A 56 -8.55 -17.17 17.95
CA ARG A 56 -8.60 -15.72 18.22
C ARG A 56 -8.88 -14.90 16.95
N LEU A 57 -8.26 -15.24 15.84
CA LEU A 57 -8.50 -14.55 14.54
C LEU A 57 -9.95 -14.70 14.07
N MET A 58 -10.58 -15.84 14.36
CA MET A 58 -11.97 -16.11 14.01
C MET A 58 -12.98 -15.73 15.12
N LYS A 59 -12.49 -15.24 16.27
CA LYS A 59 -13.32 -14.89 17.45
C LYS A 59 -14.15 -16.08 17.95
N VAL A 60 -13.63 -17.30 17.84
CA VAL A 60 -14.27 -18.52 18.36
C VAL A 60 -13.47 -19.15 19.50
N SER A 61 -14.09 -20.10 20.23
CA SER A 61 -13.35 -20.87 21.21
C SER A 61 -12.46 -21.93 20.56
N ASP A 62 -11.32 -22.27 21.17
CA ASP A 62 -10.48 -23.38 20.71
C ASP A 62 -11.25 -24.73 20.69
N SER A 63 -12.21 -24.89 21.61
CA SER A 63 -13.09 -26.06 21.63
C SER A 63 -14.01 -26.17 20.43
N THR A 64 -14.51 -25.04 19.91
CA THR A 64 -15.30 -24.99 18.67
C THR A 64 -14.48 -25.45 17.48
N LEU A 65 -13.27 -24.87 17.34
CA LEU A 65 -12.35 -25.26 16.26
C LEU A 65 -11.96 -26.74 16.34
N ARG A 66 -11.73 -27.26 17.54
CA ARG A 66 -11.44 -28.68 17.78
C ARG A 66 -12.61 -29.57 17.40
N LYS A 67 -13.85 -29.20 17.74
CA LYS A 67 -15.07 -29.96 17.38
C LYS A 67 -15.23 -30.05 15.88
N MET A 68 -15.10 -28.93 15.16
CA MET A 68 -15.19 -28.89 13.69
C MET A 68 -14.15 -29.82 13.04
N THR A 69 -12.88 -29.74 13.50
CA THR A 69 -11.81 -30.62 13.00
C THR A 69 -12.11 -32.11 13.26
N LEU A 70 -12.62 -32.48 14.45
CA LEU A 70 -12.96 -33.86 14.80
C LEU A 70 -14.18 -34.35 14.03
N ALA A 71 -15.14 -33.49 13.72
CA ALA A 71 -16.31 -33.81 12.91
C ALA A 71 -15.98 -33.91 11.40
N GLY A 72 -14.75 -33.59 10.98
CA GLY A 72 -14.36 -33.51 9.58
C GLY A 72 -14.96 -32.33 8.84
N GLU A 73 -15.44 -31.31 9.56
CA GLU A 73 -16.01 -30.10 9.01
C GLU A 73 -14.88 -29.11 8.67
N GLY A 74 -14.68 -28.88 7.38
CA GLY A 74 -13.67 -27.94 6.89
C GLY A 74 -12.27 -28.54 6.66
N PRO A 75 -11.24 -27.69 6.54
CA PRO A 75 -9.89 -28.12 6.22
C PRO A 75 -9.29 -28.92 7.37
N GLN A 76 -8.42 -29.88 7.01
CA GLN A 76 -7.69 -30.69 7.98
C GLN A 76 -6.31 -30.07 8.19
N PRO A 77 -6.03 -29.42 9.34
CA PRO A 77 -4.79 -28.72 9.58
C PRO A 77 -3.61 -29.68 9.70
N GLN A 78 -2.44 -29.21 9.29
CA GLN A 78 -1.22 -29.97 9.53
C GLN A 78 -0.99 -30.17 11.02
N THR A 79 -0.66 -31.42 11.41
CA THR A 79 -0.29 -31.74 12.79
C THR A 79 1.22 -31.89 12.90
N THR A 80 1.82 -31.20 13.85
CA THR A 80 3.27 -31.34 14.16
C THR A 80 3.53 -32.68 14.87
N SER A 81 4.81 -33.09 14.95
CA SER A 81 5.23 -34.28 15.71
C SER A 81 4.76 -34.29 17.16
N ASN A 82 4.57 -33.11 17.77
CA ASN A 82 4.09 -32.93 19.15
C ASN A 82 2.55 -32.87 19.24
N GLY A 83 1.83 -33.22 18.18
CA GLY A 83 0.36 -33.24 18.16
C GLY A 83 -0.31 -31.86 18.07
N ARG A 84 0.45 -30.77 17.86
CA ARG A 84 -0.10 -29.41 17.69
C ARG A 84 -0.62 -29.22 16.28
N ARG A 85 -1.82 -28.66 16.13
CA ARG A 85 -2.42 -28.31 14.85
C ARG A 85 -1.95 -26.92 14.41
N LEU A 86 -1.61 -26.81 13.14
CA LEU A 86 -1.16 -25.56 12.50
C LEU A 86 -2.06 -25.28 11.30
N TYR A 87 -2.60 -24.07 11.26
CA TYR A 87 -3.52 -23.58 10.21
C TYR A 87 -2.82 -22.57 9.33
N THR A 88 -3.04 -22.65 8.04
CA THR A 88 -2.71 -21.58 7.09
C THR A 88 -3.82 -20.52 7.09
N LEU A 89 -3.54 -19.32 6.60
CA LEU A 89 -4.58 -18.27 6.48
C LEU A 89 -5.72 -18.66 5.53
N PRO A 90 -5.48 -19.29 4.36
CA PRO A 90 -6.56 -19.84 3.53
C PRO A 90 -7.48 -20.83 4.26
N GLU A 91 -6.91 -21.74 5.08
CA GLU A 91 -7.69 -22.66 5.90
C GLU A 91 -8.54 -21.93 6.94
N ILE A 92 -8.00 -20.89 7.58
CA ILE A 92 -8.73 -20.02 8.51
C ILE A 92 -9.89 -19.33 7.78
N ASN A 93 -9.66 -18.78 6.60
CA ASN A 93 -10.70 -18.12 5.82
C ASN A 93 -11.78 -19.11 5.35
N GLN A 94 -11.42 -20.33 4.97
CA GLN A 94 -12.37 -21.38 4.66
C GLN A 94 -13.27 -21.72 5.87
N ILE A 95 -12.68 -21.83 7.07
CA ILE A 95 -13.44 -22.07 8.31
C ILE A 95 -14.39 -20.90 8.61
N ARG A 96 -13.96 -19.65 8.40
CA ARG A 96 -14.82 -18.46 8.54
C ARG A 96 -16.09 -18.56 7.67
N HIS A 97 -15.93 -18.94 6.40
CA HIS A 97 -17.07 -19.13 5.51
C HIS A 97 -18.02 -20.23 5.99
N LEU A 98 -17.49 -21.35 6.48
CA LEU A 98 -18.31 -22.43 7.04
C LEU A 98 -19.09 -21.97 8.28
N LEU A 99 -18.43 -21.24 9.19
CA LEU A 99 -19.06 -20.66 10.38
C LEU A 99 -20.15 -19.66 10.00
N ALA A 100 -19.89 -18.78 9.03
CA ALA A 100 -20.86 -17.82 8.53
C ALA A 100 -22.09 -18.49 7.92
N GLN A 101 -21.93 -19.62 7.21
CA GLN A 101 -23.04 -20.41 6.64
C GLN A 101 -23.87 -21.14 7.70
N SER A 102 -23.22 -21.62 8.78
CA SER A 102 -23.90 -22.33 9.88
C SER A 102 -24.59 -21.40 10.87
N THR A 103 -24.24 -20.11 10.85
CA THR A 103 -24.74 -19.10 11.79
C THR A 103 -25.73 -18.17 11.08
N ARG A 104 -26.86 -17.85 11.73
CA ARG A 104 -27.89 -16.98 11.16
C ARG A 104 -27.81 -15.58 11.76
N GLY A 105 -28.12 -14.56 10.93
CA GLY A 105 -28.28 -13.18 11.39
C GLY A 105 -26.94 -12.42 11.53
N ARG A 106 -26.87 -11.53 12.52
CA ARG A 106 -25.77 -10.57 12.69
C ARG A 106 -24.42 -11.25 13.00
N GLU A 107 -24.44 -12.40 13.65
CA GLU A 107 -23.21 -13.14 14.01
C GLU A 107 -22.45 -13.69 12.80
N SER A 108 -23.12 -13.97 11.68
CA SER A 108 -22.43 -14.42 10.45
C SER A 108 -21.42 -13.40 9.92
N ILE A 109 -21.65 -12.12 10.22
CA ILE A 109 -20.81 -10.99 9.79
C ILE A 109 -19.48 -10.95 10.55
N ASP A 110 -19.48 -11.38 11.78
CA ASP A 110 -18.27 -11.42 12.61
C ASP A 110 -17.24 -12.41 12.05
N PHE A 111 -17.70 -13.42 11.28
CA PHE A 111 -16.83 -14.41 10.64
C PHE A 111 -16.34 -13.95 9.26
N VAL A 112 -17.23 -13.37 8.44
CA VAL A 112 -16.93 -12.90 7.09
C VAL A 112 -17.34 -11.42 7.00
N PRO A 113 -16.44 -10.50 7.37
CA PRO A 113 -16.73 -9.07 7.46
C PRO A 113 -16.70 -8.37 6.09
N HIS A 114 -17.22 -9.06 5.06
CA HIS A 114 -17.27 -8.50 3.72
C HIS A 114 -18.30 -7.39 3.61
N ARG A 115 -18.00 -6.41 2.78
CA ARG A 115 -18.86 -5.28 2.45
C ARG A 115 -20.22 -5.76 1.92
N ARG A 116 -21.30 -5.12 2.33
CA ARG A 116 -22.66 -5.44 1.96
C ARG A 116 -23.18 -4.50 0.87
N ALA A 117 -24.27 -4.92 0.26
CA ALA A 117 -24.99 -4.03 -0.66
C ALA A 117 -25.38 -2.71 0.02
N GLY A 118 -24.99 -1.60 -0.59
CA GLY A 118 -25.20 -0.24 -0.06
C GLY A 118 -24.06 0.32 0.79
N GLU A 119 -23.08 -0.49 1.20
CA GLU A 119 -21.86 0.00 1.83
C GLU A 119 -20.84 0.41 0.76
N HIS A 120 -20.23 1.58 0.88
CA HIS A 120 -19.21 2.02 -0.05
C HIS A 120 -17.85 1.36 0.22
N LEU A 121 -17.01 1.29 -0.80
CA LEU A 121 -15.64 0.82 -0.67
C LEU A 121 -14.86 1.75 0.27
N GLN A 122 -14.23 1.19 1.31
CA GLN A 122 -13.38 1.97 2.19
C GLN A 122 -12.00 2.15 1.56
N VAL A 123 -11.63 3.39 1.31
CA VAL A 123 -10.32 3.74 0.73
C VAL A 123 -9.54 4.56 1.76
N LEU A 124 -8.52 3.96 2.35
CA LEU A 124 -7.68 4.54 3.39
C LEU A 124 -6.38 5.06 2.81
N ALA A 125 -6.20 6.37 2.72
CA ALA A 125 -4.92 6.97 2.34
C ALA A 125 -4.03 7.13 3.57
N VAL A 126 -2.84 6.51 3.55
CA VAL A 126 -1.81 6.70 4.58
C VAL A 126 -0.80 7.71 4.05
N THR A 127 -0.75 8.89 4.66
CA THR A 127 -0.02 10.02 4.12
C THR A 127 0.75 10.80 5.18
N ASN A 128 1.77 11.46 4.76
CA ASN A 128 2.49 12.56 5.37
C ASN A 128 3.58 12.98 4.37
N PHE A 129 3.91 14.25 4.31
CA PHE A 129 4.91 14.71 3.36
C PHE A 129 6.37 14.54 3.88
N LYS A 130 6.57 14.17 5.15
CA LYS A 130 7.89 13.86 5.67
C LYS A 130 8.30 12.42 5.38
N GLY A 131 9.50 12.24 4.81
CA GLY A 131 10.14 10.94 4.68
C GLY A 131 10.42 10.32 6.06
N GLY A 132 10.31 8.99 6.18
CA GLY A 132 10.59 8.28 7.44
C GLY A 132 9.52 8.42 8.53
N SER A 133 8.36 9.00 8.25
CA SER A 133 7.25 9.10 9.21
C SER A 133 6.51 7.77 9.47
N GLY A 134 6.89 6.70 8.77
CA GLY A 134 6.29 5.37 8.95
C GLY A 134 5.06 5.09 8.08
N LYS A 135 4.81 5.86 7.00
CA LYS A 135 3.69 5.63 6.07
C LYS A 135 3.65 4.19 5.56
N THR A 136 4.65 3.79 4.83
CA THR A 136 4.74 2.45 4.21
C THR A 136 4.63 1.32 5.22
N THR A 137 5.32 1.46 6.37
CA THR A 137 5.21 0.45 7.45
C THR A 137 3.78 0.37 7.99
N THR A 138 3.11 1.52 8.17
CA THR A 138 1.71 1.58 8.60
C THR A 138 0.79 0.97 7.56
N SER A 139 0.96 1.33 6.27
CA SER A 139 0.18 0.79 5.15
C SER A 139 0.29 -0.74 5.07
N ALA A 140 1.53 -1.27 5.14
CA ALA A 140 1.77 -2.71 5.11
C ALA A 140 1.11 -3.44 6.29
N HIS A 141 1.33 -2.97 7.53
CA HIS A 141 0.76 -3.60 8.71
C HIS A 141 -0.77 -3.50 8.75
N LEU A 142 -1.33 -2.36 8.34
CA LEU A 142 -2.78 -2.16 8.28
C LEU A 142 -3.41 -3.11 7.26
N ALA A 143 -2.87 -3.19 6.04
CA ALA A 143 -3.36 -4.08 5.00
C ALA A 143 -3.29 -5.56 5.44
N GLN A 144 -2.16 -5.98 6.00
CA GLN A 144 -1.98 -7.33 6.53
C GLN A 144 -2.93 -7.63 7.69
N TYR A 145 -3.09 -6.69 8.64
CA TYR A 145 -4.01 -6.85 9.76
C TYR A 145 -5.46 -7.01 9.30
N LEU A 146 -5.91 -6.18 8.37
CA LEU A 146 -7.26 -6.26 7.82
C LEU A 146 -7.50 -7.59 7.09
N ALA A 147 -6.53 -8.07 6.31
CA ALA A 147 -6.61 -9.39 5.68
C ALA A 147 -6.65 -10.53 6.72
N LEU A 148 -5.88 -10.43 7.82
CA LEU A 148 -5.98 -11.36 8.95
C LEU A 148 -7.35 -11.34 9.62
N GLN A 149 -8.07 -10.22 9.61
CA GLN A 149 -9.45 -10.15 10.11
C GLN A 149 -10.48 -10.74 9.15
N GLY A 150 -10.09 -11.08 7.91
CA GLY A 150 -10.97 -11.71 6.92
C GLY A 150 -11.57 -10.75 5.89
N TYR A 151 -11.12 -9.50 5.84
CA TYR A 151 -11.46 -8.56 4.77
C TYR A 151 -10.74 -8.88 3.47
N ARG A 152 -11.37 -8.55 2.34
CA ARG A 152 -10.72 -8.53 1.02
C ARG A 152 -10.04 -7.19 0.85
N VAL A 153 -8.72 -7.17 0.84
CA VAL A 153 -7.91 -5.95 0.91
C VAL A 153 -7.12 -5.76 -0.38
N LEU A 154 -7.11 -4.55 -0.91
CA LEU A 154 -6.21 -4.12 -1.97
C LEU A 154 -5.22 -3.09 -1.41
N ALA A 155 -3.94 -3.40 -1.45
CA ALA A 155 -2.88 -2.44 -1.19
C ALA A 155 -2.51 -1.74 -2.50
N VAL A 156 -2.35 -0.42 -2.48
CA VAL A 156 -1.94 0.39 -3.62
C VAL A 156 -0.69 1.16 -3.26
N ASP A 157 0.40 0.88 -3.96
CA ASP A 157 1.68 1.57 -3.76
C ASP A 157 1.78 2.75 -4.73
N LEU A 158 1.63 3.96 -4.21
CA LEU A 158 1.77 5.21 -4.96
C LEU A 158 3.19 5.79 -4.88
N ASP A 159 4.07 5.22 -4.06
CA ASP A 159 5.44 5.73 -3.96
C ASP A 159 6.29 5.17 -5.11
N PRO A 160 6.93 6.01 -5.95
CA PRO A 160 7.88 5.55 -6.96
C PRO A 160 9.04 4.72 -6.41
N GLN A 161 9.35 4.85 -5.11
CA GLN A 161 10.34 3.99 -4.43
C GLN A 161 9.82 2.57 -4.18
N ALA A 162 8.52 2.33 -4.30
CA ALA A 162 7.86 1.04 -4.27
C ALA A 162 8.19 0.17 -3.04
N SER A 163 8.38 0.81 -1.89
CA SER A 163 8.73 0.14 -0.64
C SER A 163 7.60 -0.77 -0.13
N LEU A 164 6.34 -0.41 -0.34
CA LEU A 164 5.20 -1.27 0.01
C LEU A 164 5.18 -2.52 -0.86
N SER A 165 5.45 -2.39 -2.16
CA SER A 165 5.56 -3.51 -3.10
C SER A 165 6.62 -4.50 -2.64
N ALA A 166 7.81 -4.03 -2.29
CA ALA A 166 8.90 -4.86 -1.78
C ALA A 166 8.52 -5.58 -0.46
N LEU A 167 7.88 -4.88 0.48
CA LEU A 167 7.39 -5.46 1.73
C LEU A 167 6.36 -6.57 1.49
N LEU A 168 5.51 -6.42 0.48
CA LEU A 168 4.49 -7.41 0.11
C LEU A 168 5.00 -8.51 -0.84
N GLY A 169 6.30 -8.50 -1.16
CA GLY A 169 6.97 -9.62 -1.85
C GLY A 169 7.11 -9.45 -3.35
N VAL A 170 6.86 -8.27 -3.88
CA VAL A 170 7.08 -7.91 -5.28
C VAL A 170 8.32 -7.02 -5.35
N LEU A 171 9.35 -7.46 -6.06
CA LEU A 171 10.58 -6.67 -6.27
C LEU A 171 10.37 -5.75 -7.47
N PRO A 172 10.31 -4.41 -7.27
CA PRO A 172 9.91 -3.49 -8.34
C PRO A 172 10.79 -3.57 -9.59
N GLU A 173 12.09 -3.72 -9.39
CA GLU A 173 13.07 -3.74 -10.50
C GLU A 173 13.09 -5.07 -11.26
N LEU A 174 12.60 -6.16 -10.66
CA LEU A 174 12.67 -7.50 -11.25
C LEU A 174 11.30 -8.00 -11.70
N ASP A 175 10.26 -7.73 -10.91
CA ASP A 175 8.95 -8.34 -11.09
C ASP A 175 7.96 -7.41 -11.79
N VAL A 176 8.22 -6.09 -11.85
CA VAL A 176 7.28 -5.10 -12.38
C VAL A 176 7.81 -4.55 -13.70
N ALA A 177 7.27 -5.03 -14.81
CA ALA A 177 7.58 -4.51 -16.13
C ALA A 177 6.88 -3.17 -16.39
N SER A 178 7.27 -2.49 -17.47
CA SER A 178 6.59 -1.29 -17.95
C SER A 178 5.09 -1.53 -18.11
N ASN A 179 4.28 -0.52 -17.80
CA ASN A 179 2.82 -0.54 -17.88
C ASN A 179 2.15 -1.62 -16.99
N GLN A 180 2.75 -1.89 -15.81
CA GLN A 180 2.24 -2.85 -14.82
C GLN A 180 2.07 -2.25 -13.41
N THR A 181 2.05 -0.92 -13.30
CA THR A 181 1.77 -0.17 -12.07
C THR A 181 0.40 0.49 -12.13
N LEU A 182 0.03 1.25 -11.08
CA LEU A 182 -1.18 2.08 -11.14
C LEU A 182 -1.15 3.04 -12.34
N TYR A 183 0.04 3.51 -12.77
CA TYR A 183 0.16 4.40 -13.93
C TYR A 183 -0.54 3.85 -15.17
N ALA A 184 -0.45 2.53 -15.40
CA ALA A 184 -1.13 1.87 -16.50
C ALA A 184 -2.66 2.14 -16.53
N ALA A 185 -3.29 2.28 -15.38
CA ALA A 185 -4.73 2.51 -15.28
C ALA A 185 -5.13 4.00 -15.31
N ILE A 186 -4.20 4.90 -14.99
CA ILE A 186 -4.49 6.34 -14.86
C ILE A 186 -3.88 7.21 -15.96
N ARG A 187 -3.07 6.65 -16.87
CA ARG A 187 -2.40 7.37 -17.96
C ARG A 187 -3.39 8.00 -18.95
N TYR A 188 -2.92 8.95 -19.76
CA TYR A 188 -3.75 9.78 -20.64
C TYR A 188 -3.84 9.29 -22.09
N ASP A 189 -3.06 8.28 -22.45
CA ASP A 189 -2.93 7.76 -23.81
C ASP A 189 -3.67 6.42 -24.02
N ASP A 190 -3.62 5.91 -25.26
CA ASP A 190 -4.31 4.70 -25.69
C ASP A 190 -3.70 3.39 -25.10
N GLU A 191 -2.56 3.47 -24.41
CA GLU A 191 -1.96 2.33 -23.74
C GLU A 191 -2.55 2.09 -22.33
N ARG A 192 -3.60 2.84 -21.98
CA ARG A 192 -4.33 2.65 -20.73
C ARG A 192 -4.85 1.22 -20.60
N ARG A 193 -4.67 0.64 -19.43
CA ARG A 193 -5.14 -0.70 -19.06
C ARG A 193 -6.21 -0.64 -17.98
N LYS A 194 -6.97 -1.72 -17.82
CA LYS A 194 -7.85 -1.88 -16.68
C LYS A 194 -7.03 -2.12 -15.41
N LEU A 195 -7.46 -1.57 -14.27
CA LEU A 195 -6.77 -1.80 -13.00
C LEU A 195 -6.67 -3.29 -12.65
N SER A 196 -7.69 -4.08 -12.97
CA SER A 196 -7.70 -5.53 -12.75
C SER A 196 -6.56 -6.30 -13.44
N GLU A 197 -5.96 -5.73 -14.51
CA GLU A 197 -4.88 -6.38 -15.24
C GLU A 197 -3.50 -6.18 -14.61
N VAL A 198 -3.38 -5.19 -13.71
CA VAL A 198 -2.12 -4.87 -13.03
C VAL A 198 -2.10 -5.32 -11.56
N ILE A 199 -3.26 -5.73 -11.02
CA ILE A 199 -3.36 -6.27 -9.68
C ILE A 199 -2.62 -7.61 -9.58
N ARG A 200 -1.86 -7.78 -8.51
CA ARG A 200 -1.08 -8.97 -8.20
C ARG A 200 -1.51 -9.60 -6.88
N LYS A 201 -1.51 -10.92 -6.84
CA LYS A 201 -1.65 -11.67 -5.58
C LYS A 201 -0.38 -11.54 -4.75
N THR A 202 -0.54 -11.40 -3.45
CA THR A 202 0.58 -11.44 -2.51
C THR A 202 0.69 -12.81 -1.84
N TYR A 203 1.71 -12.99 -1.01
CA TYR A 203 1.84 -14.19 -0.16
C TYR A 203 0.84 -14.21 1.01
N PHE A 204 0.01 -13.18 1.13
CA PHE A 204 -1.02 -13.02 2.15
C PHE A 204 -2.40 -13.31 1.53
N ASP A 205 -3.09 -14.35 1.97
CA ASP A 205 -4.45 -14.61 1.51
C ASP A 205 -5.40 -13.47 1.89
N GLY A 206 -6.24 -13.04 0.98
CA GLY A 206 -7.12 -11.89 1.17
C GLY A 206 -6.47 -10.52 0.97
N LEU A 207 -5.17 -10.45 0.62
CA LEU A 207 -4.44 -9.21 0.33
C LEU A 207 -3.84 -9.23 -1.07
N ASP A 208 -4.32 -8.36 -1.93
CA ASP A 208 -3.79 -8.11 -3.27
C ASP A 208 -3.02 -6.79 -3.31
N LEU A 209 -2.21 -6.58 -4.34
CA LEU A 209 -1.33 -5.43 -4.51
C LEU A 209 -1.45 -4.83 -5.92
N VAL A 210 -1.61 -3.52 -6.00
CA VAL A 210 -1.22 -2.72 -7.18
C VAL A 210 0.20 -2.23 -6.93
N PRO A 211 1.20 -2.74 -7.66
CA PRO A 211 2.60 -2.41 -7.38
C PRO A 211 2.95 -0.99 -7.83
N GLY A 212 3.95 -0.42 -7.17
CA GLY A 212 4.63 0.80 -7.58
C GLY A 212 5.97 0.52 -8.25
N ASN A 213 6.48 1.48 -8.99
CA ASN A 213 7.86 1.63 -9.45
C ASN A 213 8.07 3.06 -9.97
N LEU A 214 9.25 3.36 -10.52
CA LEU A 214 9.61 4.70 -11.04
C LEU A 214 8.67 5.20 -12.16
N GLU A 215 7.97 4.32 -12.87
CA GLU A 215 6.99 4.69 -13.91
C GLU A 215 5.86 5.59 -13.36
N LEU A 216 5.56 5.51 -12.07
CA LEU A 216 4.58 6.40 -11.43
C LEU A 216 4.95 7.89 -11.56
N MET A 217 6.23 8.23 -11.73
CA MET A 217 6.68 9.60 -11.98
C MET A 217 6.16 10.17 -13.31
N GLU A 218 5.83 9.30 -14.28
CA GLU A 218 5.26 9.73 -15.56
C GLU A 218 3.93 10.48 -15.38
N PHE A 219 3.16 10.14 -14.35
CA PHE A 219 1.92 10.87 -14.05
C PHE A 219 2.19 12.33 -13.65
N GLU A 220 3.26 12.58 -12.88
CA GLU A 220 3.68 13.94 -12.52
C GLU A 220 4.13 14.76 -13.75
N HIS A 221 4.73 14.12 -14.76
CA HIS A 221 5.22 14.76 -15.96
C HIS A 221 4.13 14.93 -17.04
N THR A 222 3.22 13.97 -17.16
CA THR A 222 2.19 13.98 -18.21
C THR A 222 0.98 14.84 -17.82
N THR A 223 0.61 14.89 -16.55
CA THR A 223 -0.56 15.65 -16.07
C THR A 223 -0.48 17.15 -16.42
N PRO A 224 0.61 17.90 -16.18
CA PRO A 224 0.71 19.31 -16.58
C PRO A 224 0.56 19.53 -18.08
N ARG A 225 1.10 18.60 -18.88
CA ARG A 225 0.98 18.66 -20.36
C ARG A 225 -0.45 18.44 -20.80
N ALA A 226 -1.14 17.44 -20.23
CA ALA A 226 -2.54 17.17 -20.52
C ALA A 226 -3.45 18.35 -20.12
N LEU A 227 -3.21 18.97 -18.97
CA LEU A 227 -3.93 20.17 -18.52
C LEU A 227 -3.72 21.35 -19.49
N SER A 228 -2.48 21.61 -19.91
CA SER A 228 -2.14 22.71 -20.81
C SER A 228 -2.69 22.51 -22.22
N ALA A 229 -2.77 21.27 -22.68
CA ALA A 229 -3.30 20.92 -24.01
C ALA A 229 -4.84 20.84 -24.03
N GLY A 230 -5.53 20.95 -22.89
CA GLY A 230 -6.96 20.69 -22.76
C GLY A 230 -7.36 19.24 -23.10
N SER A 231 -6.39 18.32 -23.06
CA SER A 231 -6.53 16.91 -23.44
C SER A 231 -6.64 15.99 -22.23
N THR A 232 -7.29 16.44 -21.16
CA THR A 232 -7.49 15.63 -19.95
C THR A 232 -8.46 14.46 -20.16
N GLY A 233 -9.11 14.37 -21.34
CA GLY A 233 -10.19 13.43 -21.59
C GLY A 233 -11.44 13.76 -20.77
N GLU A 234 -12.34 12.79 -20.65
CA GLU A 234 -13.58 12.95 -19.85
C GLU A 234 -13.32 12.97 -18.34
N THR A 235 -12.18 12.39 -17.90
CA THR A 235 -11.86 12.25 -16.45
C THR A 235 -10.76 13.21 -16.04
N LEU A 236 -11.07 14.10 -15.11
CA LEU A 236 -10.11 15.04 -14.53
C LEU A 236 -9.00 14.28 -13.77
N PHE A 237 -7.78 14.84 -13.73
CA PHE A 237 -6.61 14.14 -13.18
C PHE A 237 -6.86 13.63 -11.75
N PHE A 238 -7.51 14.41 -10.91
CA PHE A 238 -7.76 14.06 -9.51
C PHE A 238 -8.82 12.95 -9.34
N ALA A 239 -9.62 12.65 -10.35
CA ALA A 239 -10.64 11.60 -10.32
C ALA A 239 -10.13 10.27 -10.92
N ARG A 240 -8.94 10.24 -11.54
CA ARG A 240 -8.45 9.06 -12.26
C ARG A 240 -8.17 7.86 -11.37
N VAL A 241 -7.61 8.07 -10.18
CA VAL A 241 -7.38 6.98 -9.21
C VAL A 241 -8.71 6.44 -8.71
N ALA A 242 -9.68 7.31 -8.39
CA ALA A 242 -11.03 6.89 -7.98
C ALA A 242 -11.69 6.05 -9.09
N ALA A 243 -11.69 6.53 -10.33
CA ALA A 243 -12.27 5.81 -11.48
C ALA A 243 -11.60 4.43 -11.70
N ALA A 244 -10.28 4.33 -11.51
CA ALA A 244 -9.60 3.06 -11.62
C ALA A 244 -9.98 2.09 -10.47
N LEU A 245 -10.14 2.58 -9.24
CA LEU A 245 -10.59 1.77 -8.10
C LEU A 245 -12.03 1.30 -8.25
N ASP A 246 -12.91 2.12 -8.84
CA ASP A 246 -14.30 1.76 -9.10
C ASP A 246 -14.42 0.55 -10.04
N GLU A 247 -13.49 0.37 -10.99
CA GLU A 247 -13.46 -0.80 -11.88
C GLU A 247 -13.37 -2.15 -11.13
N VAL A 248 -12.81 -2.13 -9.92
CA VAL A 248 -12.55 -3.33 -9.11
C VAL A 248 -13.26 -3.31 -7.75
N ALA A 249 -14.11 -2.32 -7.53
CA ALA A 249 -14.74 -2.05 -6.23
C ALA A 249 -15.48 -3.27 -5.65
N ASP A 250 -16.13 -4.09 -6.47
CA ASP A 250 -16.89 -5.26 -6.02
C ASP A 250 -16.00 -6.40 -5.49
N ASN A 251 -14.72 -6.38 -5.83
CA ASN A 251 -13.78 -7.43 -5.43
C ASN A 251 -13.18 -7.19 -4.04
N TYR A 252 -13.27 -5.96 -3.51
CA TYR A 252 -12.60 -5.55 -2.28
C TYR A 252 -13.56 -4.89 -1.30
N ASP A 253 -13.20 -5.00 -0.02
CA ASP A 253 -13.90 -4.35 1.08
C ASP A 253 -13.16 -3.08 1.49
N ILE A 254 -11.83 -3.12 1.43
CA ILE A 254 -10.95 -2.05 1.86
C ILE A 254 -9.78 -1.90 0.88
N VAL A 255 -9.46 -0.66 0.53
CA VAL A 255 -8.23 -0.28 -0.17
C VAL A 255 -7.33 0.48 0.80
N VAL A 256 -6.04 0.15 0.82
CA VAL A 256 -5.02 0.89 1.57
C VAL A 256 -4.03 1.49 0.58
N ILE A 257 -3.99 2.82 0.51
CA ILE A 257 -3.10 3.56 -0.37
C ILE A 257 -1.88 4.04 0.43
N ASP A 258 -0.68 3.63 0.03
CA ASP A 258 0.58 4.18 0.54
C ASP A 258 1.01 5.37 -0.31
N CYS A 259 0.92 6.57 0.26
CA CYS A 259 1.22 7.80 -0.46
C CYS A 259 2.72 8.15 -0.39
N PRO A 260 3.31 8.69 -1.48
CA PRO A 260 4.68 9.19 -1.46
C PRO A 260 4.83 10.40 -0.51
N PRO A 261 6.07 10.76 -0.13
CA PRO A 261 6.32 11.91 0.73
C PRO A 261 6.17 13.26 0.01
N GLN A 262 5.66 13.28 -1.20
CA GLN A 262 5.48 14.48 -2.02
C GLN A 262 3.99 14.75 -2.22
N LEU A 263 3.59 16.01 -2.19
CA LEU A 263 2.23 16.43 -2.46
C LEU A 263 2.10 16.86 -3.94
N GLY A 264 2.26 15.86 -4.84
CA GLY A 264 2.14 16.03 -6.29
C GLY A 264 0.76 15.65 -6.82
N PHE A 265 0.62 15.62 -8.14
CA PHE A 265 -0.63 15.24 -8.83
C PHE A 265 -1.10 13.84 -8.48
N LEU A 266 -0.15 12.90 -8.39
CA LEU A 266 -0.43 11.50 -8.05
C LEU A 266 -0.96 11.38 -6.61
N THR A 267 -0.29 12.03 -5.65
CA THR A 267 -0.74 12.05 -4.24
C THR A 267 -2.10 12.70 -4.13
N LEU A 268 -2.31 13.84 -4.79
CA LEU A 268 -3.60 14.53 -4.79
C LEU A 268 -4.72 13.65 -5.37
N SER A 269 -4.46 12.95 -6.47
CA SER A 269 -5.41 12.00 -7.05
C SER A 269 -5.71 10.82 -6.11
N GLY A 270 -4.71 10.32 -5.38
CA GLY A 270 -4.90 9.30 -4.34
C GLY A 270 -5.74 9.80 -3.16
N LEU A 271 -5.49 11.03 -2.70
CA LEU A 271 -6.29 11.67 -1.63
C LEU A 271 -7.73 11.92 -2.08
N CYS A 272 -7.95 12.31 -3.34
CA CYS A 272 -9.30 12.49 -3.89
C CYS A 272 -10.07 11.16 -4.03
N ALA A 273 -9.37 10.04 -4.20
CA ALA A 273 -9.97 8.72 -4.23
C ALA A 273 -10.27 8.16 -2.83
N ALA A 274 -9.67 8.73 -1.79
CA ALA A 274 -9.81 8.24 -0.42
C ALA A 274 -11.16 8.58 0.20
N THR A 275 -11.69 7.65 1.00
CA THR A 275 -12.83 7.87 1.89
C THR A 275 -12.37 8.20 3.30
N SER A 276 -11.12 7.96 3.63
CA SER A 276 -10.55 8.22 4.94
C SER A 276 -9.04 8.45 4.85
N MET A 277 -8.49 9.21 5.79
CA MET A 277 -7.08 9.58 5.79
C MET A 277 -6.43 9.25 7.14
N ILE A 278 -5.26 8.63 7.09
CA ILE A 278 -4.37 8.41 8.24
C ILE A 278 -3.09 9.22 8.02
N VAL A 279 -2.83 10.17 8.89
CA VAL A 279 -1.61 10.97 8.89
C VAL A 279 -0.63 10.40 9.91
N THR A 280 0.47 9.84 9.45
CA THR A 280 1.52 9.31 10.34
C THR A 280 2.39 10.43 10.89
N VAL A 281 2.64 10.47 12.18
CA VAL A 281 3.34 11.56 12.84
C VAL A 281 4.39 11.02 13.81
N HIS A 282 5.62 11.39 13.63
CA HIS A 282 6.65 11.20 14.66
C HIS A 282 6.55 12.36 15.66
N PRO A 283 6.41 12.12 16.96
CA PRO A 283 6.14 13.17 17.94
C PRO A 283 7.39 13.99 18.31
N GLN A 284 8.03 14.60 17.30
CA GLN A 284 9.11 15.57 17.44
C GLN A 284 8.66 16.93 16.94
N MET A 285 9.18 18.03 17.54
CA MET A 285 8.75 19.40 17.21
C MET A 285 8.87 19.74 15.73
N LEU A 286 9.96 19.31 15.07
CA LEU A 286 10.15 19.54 13.63
C LEU A 286 9.13 18.78 12.78
N ASP A 287 8.73 17.58 13.21
CA ASP A 287 7.72 16.77 12.51
C ASP A 287 6.33 17.40 12.64
N ILE A 288 6.01 17.94 13.82
CA ILE A 288 4.74 18.65 14.05
C ILE A 288 4.65 19.93 13.21
N SER A 289 5.73 20.71 13.18
CA SER A 289 5.78 21.90 12.33
C SER A 289 5.58 21.55 10.84
N SER A 290 6.25 20.50 10.38
CA SER A 290 6.11 19.99 9.02
C SER A 290 4.70 19.47 8.75
N MET A 291 4.07 18.78 9.70
CA MET A 291 2.68 18.31 9.59
C MET A 291 1.71 19.48 9.46
N SER A 292 1.89 20.56 10.26
CA SER A 292 1.05 21.75 10.14
C SER A 292 1.09 22.35 8.74
N GLN A 293 2.29 22.49 8.16
CA GLN A 293 2.47 22.96 6.78
C GLN A 293 1.81 22.00 5.77
N PHE A 294 1.99 20.70 5.95
CA PHE A 294 1.36 19.68 5.12
C PHE A 294 -0.17 19.81 5.11
N LEU A 295 -0.78 19.96 6.28
CA LEU A 295 -2.24 20.11 6.41
C LEU A 295 -2.74 21.39 5.73
N LEU A 296 -2.03 22.51 5.86
CA LEU A 296 -2.36 23.76 5.19
C LEU A 296 -2.28 23.61 3.65
N MET A 297 -1.20 23.06 3.14
CA MET A 297 -1.05 22.81 1.70
C MET A 297 -2.11 21.84 1.16
N THR A 298 -2.38 20.77 1.90
CA THR A 298 -3.43 19.80 1.54
C THR A 298 -4.79 20.46 1.49
N ARG A 299 -5.14 21.27 2.48
CA ARG A 299 -6.39 22.06 2.49
C ARG A 299 -6.53 22.93 1.24
N ASP A 300 -5.46 23.66 0.90
CA ASP A 300 -5.50 24.58 -0.23
C ASP A 300 -5.65 23.84 -1.56
N LEU A 301 -4.95 22.73 -1.75
CA LEU A 301 -5.07 21.90 -2.95
C LEU A 301 -6.43 21.18 -3.06
N LEU A 302 -6.96 20.63 -1.95
CA LEU A 302 -8.30 20.05 -1.94
C LEU A 302 -9.38 21.11 -2.14
N GLY A 303 -9.12 22.35 -1.72
CA GLY A 303 -9.97 23.51 -2.03
C GLY A 303 -10.09 23.75 -3.54
N VAL A 304 -8.96 23.72 -4.26
CA VAL A 304 -8.95 23.83 -5.74
C VAL A 304 -9.73 22.71 -6.41
N VAL A 305 -9.58 21.47 -5.92
CA VAL A 305 -10.34 20.31 -6.43
C VAL A 305 -11.85 20.51 -6.23
N ARG A 306 -12.25 20.94 -5.05
CA ARG A 306 -13.67 21.24 -4.75
C ARG A 306 -14.21 22.35 -5.65
N ASP A 307 -13.45 23.42 -5.86
CA ASP A 307 -13.87 24.55 -6.70
C ASP A 307 -13.95 24.15 -8.20
N ALA A 308 -13.22 23.10 -8.60
CA ALA A 308 -13.32 22.44 -9.90
C ALA A 308 -14.48 21.41 -9.98
N GLY A 309 -15.33 21.30 -8.96
CA GLY A 309 -16.50 20.41 -8.93
C GLY A 309 -16.23 19.03 -8.35
N GLY A 310 -15.06 18.78 -7.76
CA GLY A 310 -14.78 17.54 -7.03
C GLY A 310 -15.52 17.49 -5.70
N GLU A 311 -16.26 16.41 -5.46
CA GLU A 311 -16.83 16.13 -4.15
C GLU A 311 -15.82 15.40 -3.28
N LEU A 312 -15.42 16.02 -2.16
CA LEU A 312 -14.48 15.45 -1.21
C LEU A 312 -15.16 15.30 0.14
N LYS A 313 -15.37 14.07 0.55
CA LYS A 313 -15.96 13.76 1.85
C LYS A 313 -15.24 12.57 2.47
N TYR A 314 -14.59 12.80 3.59
CA TYR A 314 -13.97 11.73 4.37
C TYR A 314 -14.86 11.28 5.51
N ASP A 315 -14.91 9.97 5.74
CA ASP A 315 -15.58 9.38 6.89
C ASP A 315 -14.82 9.73 8.17
N PHE A 316 -13.47 9.76 8.08
CA PHE A 316 -12.61 10.22 9.17
C PHE A 316 -11.23 10.68 8.68
N ILE A 317 -10.59 11.51 9.51
CA ILE A 317 -9.15 11.81 9.46
C ILE A 317 -8.59 11.42 10.83
N ARG A 318 -7.51 10.62 10.85
CA ARG A 318 -6.87 10.19 12.09
C ARG A 318 -5.36 10.46 12.04
N TYR A 319 -4.81 10.81 13.19
CA TYR A 319 -3.37 11.05 13.37
C TYR A 319 -2.77 9.88 14.11
N LEU A 320 -1.81 9.19 13.49
CA LEU A 320 -1.13 8.04 14.07
C LEU A 320 0.27 8.43 14.54
N LEU A 321 0.48 8.39 15.84
CA LEU A 321 1.82 8.55 16.41
C LEU A 321 2.67 7.32 16.07
N THR A 322 3.75 7.54 15.36
CA THR A 322 4.73 6.51 14.98
C THR A 322 6.05 6.74 15.70
N ARG A 323 6.85 5.68 15.89
CA ARG A 323 8.18 5.76 16.50
C ARG A 323 8.17 6.46 17.88
N PHE A 324 7.06 6.35 18.59
CA PHE A 324 6.88 6.97 19.90
C PHE A 324 7.66 6.23 20.98
N GLU A 325 8.49 6.96 21.70
CA GLU A 325 9.27 6.49 22.85
C GLU A 325 8.68 7.04 24.14
N PRO A 326 7.96 6.22 24.93
CA PRO A 326 7.30 6.71 26.15
C PRO A 326 8.23 7.31 27.22
N GLN A 327 9.50 6.93 27.21
CA GLN A 327 10.51 7.44 28.14
C GLN A 327 11.09 8.82 27.70
N ASP A 328 10.88 9.22 26.46
CA ASP A 328 11.29 10.53 25.96
C ASP A 328 10.27 11.59 26.39
N ALA A 329 10.64 12.42 27.35
CA ALA A 329 9.75 13.44 27.93
C ALA A 329 9.29 14.49 26.89
N PRO A 330 10.11 15.00 25.98
CA PRO A 330 9.67 15.81 24.85
C PRO A 330 8.60 15.15 24.00
N GLN A 331 8.80 13.88 23.56
CA GLN A 331 7.83 13.17 22.76
C GLN A 331 6.50 12.95 23.50
N THR A 332 6.56 12.65 24.79
CA THR A 332 5.37 12.47 25.64
C THR A 332 4.55 13.77 25.72
N LYS A 333 5.20 14.93 25.84
CA LYS A 333 4.52 16.23 25.85
C LYS A 333 3.87 16.54 24.51
N VAL A 334 4.57 16.27 23.40
CA VAL A 334 4.02 16.44 22.04
C VAL A 334 2.86 15.49 21.79
N ALA A 335 2.97 14.23 22.20
CA ALA A 335 1.89 13.25 22.09
C ALA A 335 0.64 13.68 22.87
N ALA A 336 0.82 14.19 24.10
CA ALA A 336 -0.27 14.75 24.90
C ALA A 336 -0.91 15.98 24.23
N LEU A 337 -0.10 16.88 23.66
CA LEU A 337 -0.60 18.04 22.91
C LEU A 337 -1.47 17.60 21.73
N LEU A 338 -0.98 16.64 20.91
CA LEU A 338 -1.73 16.17 19.74
C LEU A 338 -3.04 15.49 20.13
N ARG A 339 -3.04 14.69 21.20
CA ARG A 339 -4.29 14.10 21.73
C ARG A 339 -5.28 15.16 22.14
N ASN A 340 -4.83 16.20 22.90
CA ASN A 340 -5.72 17.28 23.32
C ASN A 340 -6.27 18.11 22.15
N LEU A 341 -5.56 18.18 21.01
CA LEU A 341 -6.00 18.97 19.85
C LEU A 341 -6.93 18.17 18.91
N PHE A 342 -6.75 16.85 18.84
CA PHE A 342 -7.40 16.01 17.83
C PHE A 342 -8.18 14.83 18.44
N ASP A 343 -8.27 14.77 19.76
CA ASP A 343 -9.03 13.72 20.45
C ASP A 343 -10.52 14.10 20.45
N ASP A 344 -11.29 13.28 19.72
CA ASP A 344 -12.74 13.14 19.83
C ASP A 344 -13.09 11.66 19.88
#